data_e6fdeeb49a6e903ea5492579f3fe2290
#
_entry.id   e6fdeeb49a6e903ea5492579f3fe2290
#
_cell.length_a   1.000
_cell.length_b   1.000
_cell.length_c   1.000
_cell.angle_alpha   90.00
_cell.angle_beta   90.00
_cell.angle_gamma   90.00
#
_symmetry.space_group_name_H-M   'P 1'
#
loop_
_entity.id
_entity.type
_entity.pdbx_description
1 polymer ?
#
loop_
_entity_poly.entity_id
_entity_poly.type
_entity_poly.pdbx_seq_one_letter_code
_entity_poly.pdbx_strand_id
1 'polypeptide(L)'
;MRSEHISQPGEISFPGGRVEDDETFQEADIRETCEELNLVPNQIDIWGEIGYLIHQGRTIHCFVGKIKIENWEYIHPNEEVYRLFTVEVDTLLTKEPIYYTVTSTLSEAKDFPFFLVKNREKYNFGYSERHIPFYRNLTENIWGMTAIFTHKFTNILKDLESKLKINDNIVIFLILVKLLIWY
;
A
#
# COMPACT_ATOMS: atom_id res chain seq x y z
N MET A 1 7.26 3.49 -8.30
CA MET A 1 8.52 3.58 -7.55
C MET A 1 8.78 5.04 -7.21
N ARG A 2 9.12 5.34 -5.98
CA ARG A 2 9.22 6.71 -5.45
C ARG A 2 10.53 7.38 -5.86
N SER A 3 10.50 8.69 -6.12
CA SER A 3 11.70 9.45 -6.49
C SER A 3 12.64 9.69 -5.29
N GLU A 4 13.85 10.17 -5.55
CA GLU A 4 14.85 10.47 -4.51
C GLU A 4 14.50 11.69 -3.64
N HIS A 5 13.51 12.49 -4.08
CA HIS A 5 13.15 13.76 -3.42
C HIS A 5 12.07 13.62 -2.36
N ILE A 6 11.52 12.42 -2.18
CA ILE A 6 10.44 12.15 -1.21
C ILE A 6 10.86 11.16 -0.13
N SER A 7 10.05 11.04 0.91
CA SER A 7 10.30 10.07 1.98
C SER A 7 10.34 8.64 1.45
N GLN A 8 11.31 7.85 1.89
CA GLN A 8 11.54 6.46 1.47
C GLN A 8 11.78 6.32 -0.05
N PRO A 9 12.86 6.92 -0.58
CA PRO A 9 13.18 6.84 -2.02
C PRO A 9 13.37 5.41 -2.47
N GLY A 10 12.98 5.11 -3.71
CA GLY A 10 13.13 3.79 -4.31
C GLY A 10 12.15 2.73 -3.81
N GLU A 11 11.25 3.04 -2.86
CA GLU A 11 10.22 2.10 -2.46
C GLU A 11 9.08 2.05 -3.46
N ILE A 12 8.45 0.87 -3.52
CA ILE A 12 7.28 0.65 -4.36
C ILE A 12 6.04 1.00 -3.56
N SER A 13 5.27 1.92 -4.10
CA SER A 13 4.00 2.33 -3.53
C SER A 13 2.96 2.55 -4.62
N PHE A 14 1.70 2.49 -4.23
CA PHE A 14 0.60 2.98 -5.05
C PHE A 14 0.56 4.52 -5.01
N PRO A 15 -0.05 5.21 -5.97
CA PRO A 15 -0.28 6.66 -5.90
C PRO A 15 -1.09 7.03 -4.66
N GLY A 16 -0.94 8.23 -4.13
CA GLY A 16 -1.77 8.74 -3.05
C GLY A 16 -1.04 9.59 -2.01
N GLY A 17 -1.80 10.31 -1.20
CA GLY A 17 -1.31 11.26 -0.22
C GLY A 17 -2.26 11.50 0.94
N ARG A 18 -2.33 12.74 1.43
CA ARG A 18 -3.19 13.12 2.54
C ARG A 18 -4.57 13.53 2.04
N VAL A 19 -5.58 13.31 2.87
CA VAL A 19 -6.88 13.97 2.71
C VAL A 19 -6.71 15.43 3.06
N GLU A 20 -7.19 16.32 2.20
CA GLU A 20 -7.28 17.74 2.47
C GLU A 20 -8.64 18.10 3.12
N ASP A 21 -8.76 19.34 3.59
CA ASP A 21 -10.01 19.80 4.19
C ASP A 21 -11.14 19.74 3.15
N ASP A 22 -12.30 19.27 3.59
CA ASP A 22 -13.53 19.15 2.81
C ASP A 22 -13.55 18.09 1.69
N GLU A 23 -12.57 17.18 1.61
CA GLU A 23 -12.62 16.05 0.68
C GLU A 23 -12.84 14.69 1.40
N THR A 24 -13.47 13.77 0.69
CA THR A 24 -13.58 12.37 1.13
C THR A 24 -12.28 11.60 0.85
N PHE A 25 -12.09 10.44 1.49
CA PHE A 25 -10.97 9.55 1.20
C PHE A 25 -10.87 9.18 -0.28
N GLN A 26 -11.99 8.95 -0.94
CA GLN A 26 -12.01 8.61 -2.37
C GLN A 26 -11.65 9.81 -3.26
N GLU A 27 -12.08 11.01 -2.91
CA GLU A 27 -11.73 12.23 -3.65
C GLU A 27 -10.25 12.54 -3.54
N ALA A 28 -9.68 12.44 -2.33
CA ALA A 28 -8.25 12.56 -2.10
C ALA A 28 -7.44 11.58 -2.96
N ASP A 29 -7.90 10.35 -3.01
CA ASP A 29 -7.30 9.29 -3.77
C ASP A 29 -7.27 9.57 -5.28
N ILE A 30 -8.38 10.03 -5.82
CA ILE A 30 -8.49 10.46 -7.23
C ILE A 30 -7.57 11.65 -7.48
N ARG A 31 -7.58 12.68 -6.61
CA ARG A 31 -6.74 13.88 -6.76
C ARG A 31 -5.27 13.51 -6.79
N GLU A 32 -4.79 12.79 -5.79
CA GLU A 32 -3.38 12.36 -5.68
C GLU A 32 -2.95 11.50 -6.88
N THR A 33 -3.81 10.57 -7.32
CA THR A 33 -3.55 9.77 -8.52
C THR A 33 -3.44 10.64 -9.77
N CYS A 34 -4.29 11.65 -9.91
CA CYS A 34 -4.22 12.61 -11.01
C CYS A 34 -2.93 13.43 -10.97
N GLU A 35 -2.52 13.88 -9.80
CA GLU A 35 -1.31 14.69 -9.59
C GLU A 35 -0.04 13.88 -9.88
N GLU A 36 0.09 12.70 -9.26
CA GLU A 36 1.27 11.85 -9.42
C GLU A 36 1.42 11.30 -10.85
N LEU A 37 0.31 10.95 -11.50
CA LEU A 37 0.33 10.30 -12.81
C LEU A 37 0.04 11.24 -13.98
N ASN A 38 -0.19 12.54 -13.71
CA ASN A 38 -0.60 13.54 -14.70
C ASN A 38 -1.83 13.10 -15.50
N LEU A 39 -2.85 12.62 -14.79
CA LEU A 39 -4.13 12.19 -15.34
C LEU A 39 -5.23 13.20 -15.00
N VAL A 40 -6.40 13.03 -15.62
CA VAL A 40 -7.61 13.78 -15.27
C VAL A 40 -8.63 12.85 -14.62
N PRO A 41 -9.51 13.36 -13.73
CA PRO A 41 -10.41 12.52 -12.93
C PRO A 41 -11.29 11.57 -13.74
N ASN A 42 -11.71 11.95 -14.93
CA ASN A 42 -12.56 11.11 -15.80
C ASN A 42 -11.82 9.88 -16.37
N GLN A 43 -10.50 9.85 -16.27
CA GLN A 43 -9.67 8.69 -16.64
C GLN A 43 -9.57 7.67 -15.51
N ILE A 44 -10.04 7.99 -14.30
CA ILE A 44 -10.01 7.11 -13.14
C ILE A 44 -11.42 6.60 -12.85
N ASP A 45 -11.57 5.31 -12.69
CA ASP A 45 -12.83 4.63 -12.38
C ASP A 45 -12.66 3.83 -11.10
N ILE A 46 -13.08 4.41 -9.96
CA ILE A 46 -12.94 3.77 -8.65
C ILE A 46 -14.04 2.72 -8.50
N TRP A 47 -13.65 1.48 -8.18
CA TRP A 47 -14.57 0.37 -7.93
C TRP A 47 -14.98 0.25 -6.47
N GLY A 48 -14.10 0.67 -5.56
CA GLY A 48 -14.42 0.71 -4.15
C GLY A 48 -13.19 0.61 -3.23
N GLU A 49 -13.47 0.75 -1.95
CA GLU A 49 -12.48 0.56 -0.89
C GLU A 49 -12.31 -0.93 -0.60
N ILE A 50 -11.06 -1.41 -0.65
CA ILE A 50 -10.74 -2.80 -0.28
C ILE A 50 -10.37 -2.94 1.20
N GLY A 51 -10.24 -1.83 1.92
CA GLY A 51 -10.06 -1.74 3.36
C GLY A 51 -8.97 -0.78 3.78
N TYR A 52 -8.67 -0.80 5.07
CA TYR A 52 -7.70 0.09 5.67
C TYR A 52 -6.69 -0.65 6.54
N LEU A 53 -5.58 0.03 6.87
CA LEU A 53 -4.58 -0.37 7.84
C LEU A 53 -4.35 0.76 8.84
N ILE A 54 -3.97 0.39 10.07
CA ILE A 54 -3.48 1.34 11.07
C ILE A 54 -1.97 1.17 11.16
N HIS A 55 -1.24 2.24 10.88
CA HIS A 55 0.22 2.23 10.91
C HIS A 55 0.74 3.51 11.57
N GLN A 56 1.53 3.37 12.63
CA GLN A 56 2.11 4.50 13.39
C GLN A 56 1.08 5.57 13.79
N GLY A 57 -0.10 5.14 14.27
CA GLY A 57 -1.17 6.03 14.71
C GLY A 57 -1.97 6.69 13.59
N ARG A 58 -1.77 6.28 12.33
CA ARG A 58 -2.47 6.79 11.15
C ARG A 58 -3.32 5.70 10.54
N THR A 59 -4.48 6.08 10.02
CA THR A 59 -5.34 5.18 9.24
C THR A 59 -5.04 5.36 7.76
N ILE A 60 -4.85 4.25 7.08
CA ILE A 60 -4.48 4.19 5.69
C ILE A 60 -5.58 3.45 4.95
N HIS A 61 -6.34 4.16 4.15
CA HIS A 61 -7.40 3.61 3.32
C HIS A 61 -6.82 3.18 1.96
N CYS A 62 -7.36 2.13 1.37
CA CYS A 62 -6.95 1.64 0.06
C CYS A 62 -8.18 1.41 -0.82
N PHE A 63 -8.20 2.07 -1.95
CA PHE A 63 -9.21 1.91 -2.97
C PHE A 63 -8.66 1.08 -4.13
N VAL A 64 -9.54 0.49 -4.89
CA VAL A 64 -9.21 -0.17 -6.14
C VAL A 64 -10.03 0.45 -7.26
N GLY A 65 -9.40 0.64 -8.40
CA GLY A 65 -10.04 1.22 -9.55
C GLY A 65 -9.33 0.84 -10.85
N LYS A 66 -9.80 1.42 -11.94
CA LYS A 66 -9.26 1.24 -13.28
C LYS A 66 -8.86 2.59 -13.85
N ILE A 67 -7.65 2.69 -14.41
CA ILE A 67 -7.29 3.80 -15.30
C ILE A 67 -7.80 3.49 -16.71
N LYS A 68 -8.58 4.41 -17.27
CA LYS A 68 -9.18 4.33 -18.61
C LYS A 68 -8.23 4.93 -19.64
N ILE A 69 -7.14 4.22 -19.92
CA ILE A 69 -6.17 4.53 -20.97
C ILE A 69 -5.91 3.29 -21.81
N GLU A 70 -5.49 3.48 -23.05
CA GLU A 70 -5.19 2.35 -23.97
C GLU A 70 -3.89 1.64 -23.60
N ASN A 71 -2.86 2.40 -23.23
CA ASN A 71 -1.56 1.85 -22.85
C ASN A 71 -0.97 2.67 -21.68
N TRP A 72 -0.63 2.01 -20.58
CA TRP A 72 -0.03 2.62 -19.40
C TRP A 72 1.34 3.28 -19.67
N GLU A 73 2.06 2.87 -20.71
CA GLU A 73 3.33 3.47 -21.12
C GLU A 73 3.18 4.91 -21.59
N TYR A 74 1.97 5.35 -21.91
CA TYR A 74 1.66 6.74 -22.24
C TYR A 74 1.44 7.64 -21.02
N ILE A 75 1.47 7.07 -19.82
CA ILE A 75 1.45 7.86 -18.58
C ILE A 75 2.83 8.49 -18.38
N HIS A 76 2.84 9.81 -18.25
CA HIS A 76 4.04 10.59 -17.93
C HIS A 76 3.89 11.14 -16.50
N PRO A 77 4.33 10.42 -15.48
CA PRO A 77 4.13 10.83 -14.10
C PRO A 77 4.91 12.10 -13.76
N ASN A 78 4.56 12.72 -12.63
CA ASN A 78 5.26 13.88 -12.11
C ASN A 78 6.63 13.50 -11.49
N GLU A 79 7.35 14.47 -10.94
CA GLU A 79 8.69 14.28 -10.37
C GLU A 79 8.73 13.43 -9.10
N GLU A 80 7.59 13.18 -8.45
CA GLU A 80 7.50 12.31 -7.26
C GLU A 80 7.58 10.83 -7.61
N VAL A 81 7.30 10.49 -8.86
CA VAL A 81 7.29 9.12 -9.35
C VAL A 81 8.51 8.87 -10.23
N TYR A 82 9.48 8.17 -9.70
CA TYR A 82 10.69 7.81 -10.47
C TYR A 82 10.37 6.92 -11.68
N ARG A 83 9.51 5.92 -11.51
CA ARG A 83 9.17 4.95 -12.54
C ARG A 83 7.84 4.25 -12.28
N LEU A 84 7.06 4.06 -13.34
CA LEU A 84 5.89 3.18 -13.35
C LEU A 84 6.28 1.76 -13.77
N PHE A 85 5.56 0.80 -13.29
CA PHE A 85 5.59 -0.59 -13.75
C PHE A 85 4.24 -1.25 -13.47
N THR A 86 3.98 -2.33 -14.18
CA THR A 86 2.76 -3.14 -14.02
C THR A 86 3.11 -4.56 -13.62
N VAL A 87 2.16 -5.22 -12.98
CA VAL A 87 2.21 -6.65 -12.72
C VAL A 87 0.90 -7.26 -13.20
N GLU A 88 0.99 -8.32 -14.00
CA GLU A 88 -0.19 -9.05 -14.47
C GLU A 88 -0.97 -9.64 -13.28
N VAL A 89 -2.29 -9.47 -13.31
CA VAL A 89 -3.17 -9.98 -12.24
C VAL A 89 -3.04 -11.48 -12.10
N ASP A 90 -2.99 -12.22 -13.20
CA ASP A 90 -2.82 -13.68 -13.19
C ASP A 90 -1.54 -14.10 -12.47
N THR A 91 -0.46 -13.31 -12.63
CA THR A 91 0.78 -13.54 -11.90
C THR A 91 0.58 -13.37 -10.40
N LEU A 92 -0.17 -12.35 -9.98
CA LEU A 92 -0.47 -12.11 -8.55
C LEU A 92 -1.45 -13.15 -7.99
N LEU A 93 -2.42 -13.61 -8.77
CA LEU A 93 -3.37 -14.65 -8.36
C LEU A 93 -2.70 -16.01 -8.10
N THR A 94 -1.62 -16.30 -8.82
CA THR A 94 -0.86 -17.55 -8.66
C THR A 94 0.23 -17.49 -7.60
N LYS A 95 0.51 -16.30 -7.04
CA LYS A 95 1.56 -16.09 -6.04
C LYS A 95 0.98 -15.73 -4.68
N GLU A 96 1.58 -16.28 -3.64
CA GLU A 96 1.33 -15.87 -2.26
C GLU A 96 2.53 -15.09 -1.71
N PRO A 97 2.31 -14.08 -0.87
CA PRO A 97 3.41 -13.38 -0.23
C PRO A 97 4.11 -14.26 0.81
N ILE A 98 5.42 -14.13 0.88
CA ILE A 98 6.23 -14.77 1.93
C ILE A 98 6.35 -13.78 3.08
N TYR A 99 6.05 -14.23 4.30
CA TYR A 99 6.13 -13.41 5.49
C TYR A 99 7.47 -13.57 6.20
N TYR A 100 8.11 -12.45 6.49
CA TYR A 100 9.34 -12.39 7.29
C TYR A 100 9.05 -11.71 8.62
N THR A 101 9.58 -12.28 9.70
CA THR A 101 9.40 -11.73 11.04
C THR A 101 10.53 -10.76 11.36
N VAL A 102 10.13 -9.56 11.79
CA VAL A 102 11.04 -8.56 12.37
C VAL A 102 10.67 -8.37 13.84
N THR A 103 11.64 -8.56 14.71
CA THR A 103 11.48 -8.35 16.16
C THR A 103 11.97 -6.96 16.51
N SER A 104 11.16 -6.20 17.24
CA SER A 104 11.54 -4.91 17.80
C SER A 104 11.48 -4.96 19.32
N THR A 105 12.52 -4.41 19.98
CA THR A 105 12.57 -4.20 21.41
C THR A 105 12.37 -2.72 21.71
N LEU A 106 11.76 -2.43 22.85
CA LEU A 106 11.66 -1.07 23.34
C LEU A 106 13.05 -0.62 23.84
N SER A 107 13.47 0.57 23.41
CA SER A 107 14.61 1.27 24.02
C SER A 107 14.08 2.30 25.00
N GLU A 108 14.61 2.26 26.22
CA GLU A 108 14.20 3.18 27.26
C GLU A 108 14.79 4.58 27.01
N ALA A 109 14.05 5.61 27.36
CA ALA A 109 14.60 6.95 27.47
C ALA A 109 15.59 7.01 28.65
N LYS A 110 16.63 7.83 28.57
CA LYS A 110 17.67 7.96 29.61
C LYS A 110 17.12 8.37 30.98
N ASP A 111 15.97 9.04 30.99
CA ASP A 111 15.27 9.55 32.16
C ASP A 111 14.06 8.71 32.56
N PHE A 112 13.94 7.49 32.05
CA PHE A 112 12.84 6.60 32.40
C PHE A 112 12.83 6.32 33.90
N PRO A 113 11.72 6.56 34.63
CA PRO A 113 11.67 6.50 36.07
C PRO A 113 11.54 5.05 36.61
N PHE A 114 12.58 4.25 36.45
CA PHE A 114 12.59 2.86 36.90
C PHE A 114 12.26 2.68 38.38
N PHE A 115 12.52 3.71 39.21
CA PHE A 115 12.20 3.67 40.64
C PHE A 115 10.70 3.58 40.93
N LEU A 116 9.84 3.93 39.96
CA LEU A 116 8.38 3.79 40.05
C LEU A 116 7.89 2.43 39.52
N VAL A 117 8.74 1.64 38.89
CA VAL A 117 8.38 0.37 38.29
C VAL A 117 8.78 -0.79 39.21
N LYS A 118 7.87 -1.74 39.43
CA LYS A 118 8.20 -2.97 40.14
C LYS A 118 9.30 -3.73 39.36
N ASN A 119 10.32 -4.20 40.03
CA ASN A 119 11.53 -4.80 39.47
C ASN A 119 12.52 -3.81 38.83
N ARG A 120 12.23 -2.50 38.84
CA ARG A 120 13.13 -1.43 38.35
C ARG A 120 13.75 -1.77 36.99
N GLU A 121 15.07 -1.65 36.80
CA GLU A 121 15.81 -1.93 35.57
C GLU A 121 15.70 -3.39 35.11
N LYS A 122 15.19 -4.30 35.95
CA LYS A 122 14.94 -5.70 35.59
C LYS A 122 13.54 -5.95 35.04
N TYR A 123 12.75 -4.90 34.87
CA TYR A 123 11.43 -5.04 34.29
C TYR A 123 11.53 -5.41 32.81
N ASN A 124 10.85 -6.48 32.43
CA ASN A 124 10.82 -6.93 31.05
C ASN A 124 9.67 -6.25 30.30
N PHE A 125 9.98 -5.30 29.46
CA PHE A 125 9.01 -4.63 28.59
C PHE A 125 8.52 -5.51 27.44
N GLY A 126 9.11 -6.71 27.28
CA GLY A 126 8.77 -7.60 26.20
C GLY A 126 9.37 -7.17 24.85
N TYR A 127 8.89 -7.80 23.82
CA TYR A 127 9.23 -7.47 22.44
C TYR A 127 7.95 -7.53 21.59
N SER A 128 7.96 -6.85 20.47
CA SER A 128 6.89 -7.00 19.48
C SER A 128 7.43 -7.59 18.19
N GLU A 129 6.66 -8.51 17.62
CA GLU A 129 6.97 -9.12 16.33
C GLU A 129 6.05 -8.53 15.27
N ARG A 130 6.62 -8.27 14.10
CA ARG A 130 5.89 -7.85 12.92
C ARG A 130 6.17 -8.83 11.80
N HIS A 131 5.12 -9.36 11.20
CA HIS A 131 5.22 -10.23 10.03
C HIS A 131 5.04 -9.38 8.78
N ILE A 132 6.12 -9.20 8.03
CA ILE A 132 6.17 -8.33 6.87
C ILE A 132 6.07 -9.18 5.60
N PRO A 133 5.02 -9.01 4.77
CA PRO A 133 4.85 -9.75 3.53
C PRO A 133 5.75 -9.23 2.41
N PHE A 134 6.20 -10.15 1.56
CA PHE A 134 6.99 -9.91 0.37
C PHE A 134 6.48 -10.75 -0.80
N TYR A 135 6.12 -10.10 -1.91
CA TYR A 135 6.00 -10.74 -3.20
C TYR A 135 7.37 -10.71 -3.89
N ARG A 136 7.98 -11.88 -4.02
CA ARG A 136 9.30 -12.05 -4.64
C ARG A 136 9.19 -12.59 -6.04
N ASN A 137 10.26 -12.42 -6.82
CA ASN A 137 10.35 -12.92 -8.21
C ASN A 137 9.26 -12.30 -9.11
N LEU A 138 8.97 -11.04 -8.90
CA LEU A 138 8.31 -10.14 -9.82
C LEU A 138 9.37 -9.24 -10.47
N THR A 139 8.99 -8.41 -11.41
CA THR A 139 9.90 -7.39 -11.99
C THR A 139 10.52 -6.52 -10.90
N GLU A 140 9.71 -6.20 -9.89
CA GLU A 140 10.13 -5.51 -8.67
C GLU A 140 9.64 -6.28 -7.43
N ASN A 141 10.35 -6.16 -6.30
CA ASN A 141 9.92 -6.77 -5.06
C ASN A 141 8.87 -5.89 -4.37
N ILE A 142 7.62 -6.36 -4.33
CA ILE A 142 6.54 -5.67 -3.61
C ILE A 142 6.53 -6.18 -2.17
N TRP A 143 6.60 -5.27 -1.19
CA TRP A 143 6.65 -5.64 0.22
C TRP A 143 5.92 -4.66 1.14
N GLY A 144 5.85 -4.99 2.43
CA GLY A 144 5.26 -4.11 3.44
C GLY A 144 3.78 -3.83 3.20
N MET A 145 3.36 -2.59 3.36
CA MET A 145 1.96 -2.17 3.21
C MET A 145 1.45 -2.39 1.80
N THR A 146 2.27 -2.13 0.80
CA THR A 146 1.94 -2.38 -0.61
C THR A 146 1.61 -3.86 -0.83
N ALA A 147 2.42 -4.76 -0.28
CA ALA A 147 2.15 -6.20 -0.36
C ALA A 147 0.90 -6.62 0.42
N ILE A 148 0.60 -6.00 1.57
CA ILE A 148 -0.63 -6.29 2.33
C ILE A 148 -1.86 -5.97 1.49
N PHE A 149 -1.92 -4.78 0.88
CA PHE A 149 -3.05 -4.39 0.05
C PHE A 149 -3.13 -5.19 -1.24
N THR A 150 -1.99 -5.49 -1.89
CA THR A 150 -1.94 -6.39 -3.04
C THR A 150 -2.53 -7.76 -2.70
N HIS A 151 -2.13 -8.34 -1.56
CA HIS A 151 -2.66 -9.64 -1.12
C HIS A 151 -4.15 -9.60 -0.79
N LYS A 152 -4.61 -8.53 -0.16
CA LYS A 152 -6.03 -8.33 0.13
C LYS A 152 -6.86 -8.26 -1.16
N PHE A 153 -6.37 -7.54 -2.16
CA PHE A 153 -7.01 -7.47 -3.47
C PHE A 153 -7.06 -8.82 -4.18
N THR A 154 -5.94 -9.56 -4.22
CA THR A 154 -5.92 -10.89 -4.86
C THR A 154 -6.86 -11.87 -4.18
N ASN A 155 -7.01 -11.81 -2.85
CA ASN A 155 -7.98 -12.64 -2.13
C ASN A 155 -9.42 -12.29 -2.49
N ILE A 156 -9.75 -11.01 -2.63
CA ILE A 156 -11.07 -10.58 -3.10
C ILE A 156 -11.35 -11.14 -4.50
N LEU A 157 -10.38 -11.08 -5.42
CA LEU A 157 -10.54 -11.63 -6.76
C LEU A 157 -10.74 -13.15 -6.75
N LYS A 158 -9.93 -13.90 -6.00
CA LYS A 158 -10.07 -15.36 -5.84
C LYS A 158 -11.46 -15.74 -5.31
N ASP A 159 -11.96 -14.98 -4.34
CA ASP A 159 -13.29 -15.18 -3.78
C ASP A 159 -14.40 -14.91 -4.83
N LEU A 160 -14.23 -13.88 -5.65
CA LEU A 160 -15.17 -13.57 -6.74
C LEU A 160 -15.14 -14.63 -7.84
N GLU A 161 -13.97 -15.07 -8.28
CA GLU A 161 -13.82 -16.15 -9.27
C GLU A 161 -14.48 -17.44 -8.78
N SER A 162 -14.27 -17.80 -7.51
CA SER A 162 -14.89 -18.99 -6.92
C SER A 162 -16.40 -18.93 -6.89
N LYS A 163 -16.98 -17.74 -6.71
CA LYS A 163 -18.45 -17.53 -6.62
C LYS A 163 -19.11 -17.39 -7.98
N LEU A 164 -18.44 -16.79 -8.96
CA LEU A 164 -19.04 -16.37 -10.22
C LEU A 164 -18.68 -17.28 -11.40
N LYS A 165 -17.75 -18.22 -11.27
CA LYS A 165 -17.22 -19.05 -12.39
C LYS A 165 -16.86 -18.18 -13.61
N ILE A 166 -16.24 -17.02 -13.37
CA ILE A 166 -15.89 -16.07 -14.43
C ILE A 166 -14.70 -16.64 -15.20
N ASN A 167 -14.92 -16.89 -16.47
CA ASN A 167 -13.95 -17.43 -17.43
C ASN A 167 -13.67 -16.37 -18.51
N ASP A 168 -13.28 -15.18 -18.10
CA ASP A 168 -12.90 -14.11 -19.04
C ASP A 168 -11.57 -13.49 -18.64
N ASN A 169 -10.67 -13.36 -19.63
CA ASN A 169 -9.38 -12.67 -19.54
C ASN A 169 -9.57 -11.20 -19.19
N ILE A 170 -9.71 -10.90 -17.91
CA ILE A 170 -9.77 -9.54 -17.43
C ILE A 170 -8.33 -9.07 -17.22
N VAL A 171 -7.81 -8.28 -18.17
CA VAL A 171 -6.60 -7.50 -17.95
C VAL A 171 -6.97 -6.34 -17.03
N ILE A 172 -6.87 -6.56 -15.74
CA ILE A 172 -7.05 -5.52 -14.73
C ILE A 172 -5.68 -4.84 -14.58
N PHE A 173 -5.56 -3.62 -15.09
CA PHE A 173 -4.46 -2.75 -14.70
C PHE A 173 -4.65 -2.39 -13.24
N LEU A 174 -3.87 -3.04 -12.39
CA LEU A 174 -3.91 -2.82 -10.96
C LEU A 174 -3.29 -1.45 -10.67
N ILE A 175 -4.12 -0.44 -10.64
CA ILE A 175 -3.79 0.78 -9.95
C ILE A 175 -4.40 0.63 -8.57
N LEU A 176 -3.63 0.00 -7.72
CA LEU A 176 -3.89 0.04 -6.32
C LEU A 176 -3.52 1.45 -5.85
N VAL A 177 -4.51 2.22 -5.62
CA VAL A 177 -4.39 3.58 -5.18
C VAL A 177 -4.22 3.62 -3.68
N LYS A 178 -3.27 4.36 -3.23
CA LYS A 178 -2.59 4.36 -1.94
C LYS A 178 -3.21 5.29 -0.91
N LEU A 179 -2.76 5.07 0.18
CA LEU A 179 -2.34 5.64 1.47
C LEU A 179 -2.77 7.08 1.74
N LEU A 180 -3.80 7.22 2.57
CA LEU A 180 -4.12 8.46 3.24
C LEU A 180 -3.51 8.45 4.64
N ILE A 181 -2.68 9.44 4.94
CA ILE A 181 -2.03 9.58 6.23
C ILE A 181 -2.68 10.76 6.96
N TRP A 182 -3.43 10.47 8.01
CA TRP A 182 -3.92 11.46 8.96
C TRP A 182 -2.90 11.73 10.07
N TYR A 183 -2.71 13.00 10.39
CA TYR A 183 -2.08 13.47 11.62
C TYR A 183 -3.14 13.74 12.66
#